data_0859db62f4ecb6f5ec92c05f69973f83
#
_entry.id   0859db62f4ecb6f5ec92c05f69973f83
#
_cell.length_a   1.000
_cell.length_b   1.000
_cell.length_c   1.000
_cell.angle_alpha   90.00
_cell.angle_beta   90.00
_cell.angle_gamma   90.00
#
_symmetry.space_group_name_H-M   'P 1'
#
loop_
_entity.id
_entity.type
_entity.pdbx_description
1 polymer ?
#
loop_
_entity_poly.entity_id
_entity_poly.type
_entity_poly.pdbx_seq_one_letter_code
_entity_poly.pdbx_strand_id
1 'polypeptide(L)'
;FVINNEIGFSYFETHGNFQPGGFMEGAEILKNFYDKYDQIIVDSPQAQSYIFMLYYFKIDPQIVQKEAYKRIKSDERGSWNIDFGKFKFRQINWQEDKKLKKTILWKYPDLNVDEIKKQSNAKYFLTKHPINLWNSSIIVTLD
;
A
#
# COMPACT_ATOMS: atom_id res chain seq x y z
N PHE A 1 22.93 6.56 -21.20
CA PHE A 1 21.53 7.01 -21.27
C PHE A 1 21.23 7.80 -20.01
N VAL A 2 21.36 9.11 -20.09
CA VAL A 2 20.84 10.01 -19.05
C VAL A 2 19.37 10.20 -19.39
N ILE A 3 18.50 9.40 -18.77
CA ILE A 3 17.07 9.72 -18.76
C ILE A 3 16.98 11.00 -17.94
N ASN A 4 16.58 12.08 -18.58
CA ASN A 4 16.36 13.35 -17.93
C ASN A 4 15.34 13.11 -16.82
N ASN A 5 15.77 13.12 -15.58
CA ASN A 5 14.92 12.89 -14.40
C ASN A 5 13.73 13.86 -14.35
N GLU A 6 13.85 15.00 -15.00
CA GLU A 6 12.79 16.02 -15.09
C GLU A 6 11.59 15.56 -15.93
N ILE A 7 11.81 14.84 -17.05
CA ILE A 7 10.70 14.38 -17.90
C ILE A 7 9.93 13.23 -17.23
N GLY A 8 10.65 12.32 -16.57
CA GLY A 8 10.01 11.26 -15.79
C GLY A 8 9.19 11.82 -14.63
N PHE A 9 9.74 12.78 -13.92
CA PHE A 9 9.07 13.41 -12.78
C PHE A 9 7.82 14.19 -13.22
N SER A 10 7.90 14.96 -14.28
CA SER A 10 6.79 15.76 -14.84
C SER A 10 5.64 14.87 -15.37
N TYR A 11 5.96 13.78 -16.06
CA TYR A 11 4.94 12.82 -16.50
C TYR A 11 4.19 12.19 -15.32
N PHE A 12 4.91 11.88 -14.28
CA PHE A 12 4.36 11.39 -13.03
C PHE A 12 3.55 12.46 -12.29
N GLU A 13 3.89 13.71 -12.38
CA GLU A 13 3.18 14.82 -11.73
C GLU A 13 1.86 15.20 -12.43
N THR A 14 1.82 15.19 -13.76
CA THR A 14 0.67 15.67 -14.52
C THR A 14 -0.45 14.64 -14.70
N HIS A 15 -0.17 13.37 -14.57
CA HIS A 15 -1.16 12.28 -14.68
C HIS A 15 -1.58 11.74 -13.32
N GLY A 16 -1.52 12.56 -12.30
CA GLY A 16 -1.57 12.30 -10.87
C GLY A 16 -2.74 11.52 -10.29
N ASN A 17 -3.77 11.17 -11.08
CA ASN A 17 -4.84 10.29 -10.61
C ASN A 17 -4.45 8.80 -10.62
N PHE A 18 -3.35 8.45 -11.28
CA PHE A 18 -2.85 7.07 -11.39
C PHE A 18 -1.50 6.84 -10.72
N GLN A 19 -1.02 7.80 -9.95
CA GLN A 19 0.35 7.83 -9.50
C GLN A 19 0.55 7.25 -8.11
N PRO A 20 1.70 6.64 -7.89
CA PRO A 20 2.14 6.18 -6.57
C PRO A 20 2.56 7.32 -5.64
N GLY A 21 2.02 8.53 -5.87
CA GLY A 21 2.23 9.66 -4.97
C GLY A 21 1.79 9.31 -3.58
N GLY A 22 2.54 8.98 -2.66
CA GLY A 22 2.22 8.42 -1.35
C GLY A 22 2.68 6.98 -1.17
N PHE A 23 2.99 6.22 -2.26
CA PHE A 23 3.57 4.89 -2.12
C PHE A 23 4.98 4.94 -1.52
N MET A 24 5.81 5.88 -1.93
CA MET A 24 7.14 6.03 -1.37
C MET A 24 7.07 6.42 0.11
N GLU A 25 6.29 7.44 0.44
CA GLU A 25 6.09 7.85 1.83
C GLU A 25 5.46 6.73 2.67
N GLY A 26 4.44 6.06 2.13
CA GLY A 26 3.81 4.92 2.78
C GLY A 26 4.79 3.77 3.00
N ALA A 27 5.63 3.44 2.02
CA ALA A 27 6.65 2.41 2.16
C ALA A 27 7.69 2.75 3.23
N GLU A 28 8.12 4.02 3.33
CA GLU A 28 9.02 4.46 4.38
C GLU A 28 8.38 4.35 5.78
N ILE A 29 7.10 4.71 5.90
CA ILE A 29 6.35 4.50 7.15
C ILE A 29 6.29 3.01 7.48
N LEU A 30 5.93 2.17 6.51
CA LEU A 30 5.83 0.71 6.70
C LEU A 30 7.14 0.05 7.12
N LYS A 31 8.27 0.50 6.59
CA LYS A 31 9.60 -0.03 6.97
C LYS A 31 9.86 0.08 8.46
N ASN A 32 9.40 1.14 9.11
CA ASN A 32 9.57 1.32 10.55
C ASN A 32 8.77 0.31 11.40
N PHE A 33 7.77 -0.32 10.79
CA PHE A 33 6.87 -1.24 11.46
C PHE A 33 6.96 -2.68 10.94
N TYR A 34 7.66 -2.90 9.82
CA TYR A 34 7.67 -4.18 9.10
C TYR A 34 7.96 -5.38 9.99
N ASP A 35 8.94 -5.28 10.89
CA ASP A 35 9.34 -6.39 11.75
C ASP A 35 8.40 -6.61 12.96
N LYS A 36 7.61 -5.59 13.30
CA LYS A 36 6.74 -5.61 14.49
C LYS A 36 5.38 -6.24 14.23
N TYR A 37 4.96 -6.31 12.96
CA TYR A 37 3.64 -6.78 12.56
C TYR A 37 3.75 -8.05 11.71
N ASP A 38 2.74 -8.91 11.83
CA ASP A 38 2.74 -10.24 11.21
C ASP A 38 2.24 -10.19 9.76
N GLN A 39 1.36 -9.21 9.44
CA GLN A 39 0.83 -9.04 8.09
C GLN A 39 0.58 -7.57 7.75
N ILE A 40 0.61 -7.30 6.45
CA ILE A 40 0.34 -5.98 5.86
C ILE A 40 -0.71 -6.18 4.77
N ILE A 41 -1.89 -5.60 4.97
CA ILE A 41 -2.99 -5.65 4.00
C ILE A 41 -2.97 -4.35 3.20
N VAL A 42 -2.83 -4.46 1.89
CA VAL A 42 -2.78 -3.32 0.97
C VAL A 42 -4.05 -3.31 0.13
N ASP A 43 -4.87 -2.29 0.30
CA ASP A 43 -6.05 -2.03 -0.51
C ASP A 43 -5.79 -0.85 -1.45
N SER A 44 -5.28 -1.17 -2.63
CA SER A 44 -4.98 -0.19 -3.66
C SER A 44 -5.86 -0.43 -4.89
N PRO A 45 -6.48 0.62 -5.45
CA PRO A 45 -7.24 0.51 -6.69
C PRO A 45 -6.34 0.33 -7.92
N GLN A 46 -5.03 0.43 -7.74
CA GLN A 46 -4.06 0.30 -8.83
C GLN A 46 -3.80 -1.17 -9.15
N ALA A 47 -3.78 -1.49 -10.42
CA ALA A 47 -3.30 -2.78 -10.88
C ALA A 47 -1.83 -2.97 -10.49
N GLN A 48 -1.50 -4.16 -10.02
CA GLN A 48 -0.13 -4.57 -9.77
C GLN A 48 0.61 -3.80 -8.66
N SER A 49 -0.07 -3.36 -7.63
CA SER A 49 0.53 -2.66 -6.47
C SER A 49 1.67 -3.45 -5.80
N TYR A 50 1.67 -4.76 -5.94
CA TYR A 50 2.72 -5.64 -5.42
C TYR A 50 4.12 -5.29 -5.97
N ILE A 51 4.21 -4.78 -7.21
CA ILE A 51 5.49 -4.41 -7.83
C ILE A 51 6.19 -3.30 -7.02
N PHE A 52 5.41 -2.33 -6.54
CA PHE A 52 5.95 -1.24 -5.71
C PHE A 52 6.49 -1.78 -4.39
N MET A 53 5.80 -2.76 -3.79
CA MET A 53 6.28 -3.37 -2.54
C MET A 53 7.57 -4.15 -2.76
N LEU A 54 7.69 -4.88 -3.86
CA LEU A 54 8.94 -5.55 -4.23
C LEU A 54 10.09 -4.55 -4.35
N TYR A 55 9.86 -3.45 -5.05
CA TYR A 55 10.85 -2.42 -5.29
C TYR A 55 11.28 -1.72 -3.99
N TYR A 56 10.34 -1.20 -3.21
CA TYR A 56 10.64 -0.42 -2.01
C TYR A 56 11.21 -1.26 -0.87
N PHE A 57 10.79 -2.51 -0.75
CA PHE A 57 11.30 -3.43 0.28
C PHE A 57 12.48 -4.27 -0.20
N LYS A 58 12.96 -4.07 -1.45
CA LYS A 58 14.07 -4.81 -2.05
C LYS A 58 13.90 -6.32 -1.94
N ILE A 59 12.67 -6.80 -2.16
CA ILE A 59 12.34 -8.21 -2.08
C ILE A 59 12.77 -8.89 -3.38
N ASP A 60 13.42 -10.05 -3.26
CA ASP A 60 13.86 -10.82 -4.41
C ASP A 60 12.66 -11.21 -5.29
N PRO A 61 12.62 -10.77 -6.56
CA PRO A 61 11.53 -11.11 -7.49
C PRO A 61 11.30 -12.61 -7.66
N GLN A 62 12.31 -13.45 -7.44
CA GLN A 62 12.18 -14.91 -7.52
C GLN A 62 11.16 -15.46 -6.52
N ILE A 63 11.01 -14.81 -5.36
CA ILE A 63 10.01 -15.20 -4.36
C ILE A 63 8.62 -15.10 -4.96
N VAL A 64 8.34 -14.00 -5.67
CA VAL A 64 7.05 -13.79 -6.32
C VAL A 64 6.87 -14.68 -7.53
N GLN A 65 7.92 -14.85 -8.36
CA GLN A 65 7.86 -15.70 -9.55
C GLN A 65 7.51 -17.15 -9.19
N LYS A 66 8.05 -17.68 -8.11
CA LYS A 66 7.73 -19.04 -7.63
C LYS A 66 6.28 -19.18 -7.12
N GLU A 67 5.70 -18.10 -6.62
CA GLU A 67 4.34 -18.09 -6.06
C GLU A 67 3.29 -17.60 -7.08
N ALA A 68 3.70 -16.83 -8.09
CA ALA A 68 2.82 -16.17 -9.06
C ALA A 68 1.90 -17.13 -9.83
N TYR A 69 2.41 -18.31 -10.19
CA TYR A 69 1.60 -19.32 -10.88
C TYR A 69 0.41 -19.84 -10.06
N LYS A 70 0.40 -19.61 -8.76
CA LYS A 70 -0.60 -20.18 -7.85
C LYS A 70 -1.63 -19.17 -7.35
N ARG A 71 -1.39 -17.86 -7.50
CA ARG A 71 -2.14 -16.86 -6.71
C ARG A 71 -2.41 -15.53 -7.41
N ILE A 72 -2.45 -15.47 -8.74
CA ILE A 72 -2.92 -14.27 -9.42
C ILE A 72 -4.40 -14.09 -9.06
N LYS A 73 -4.70 -13.12 -8.21
CA LYS A 73 -6.07 -12.74 -7.89
C LYS A 73 -6.40 -11.46 -8.63
N SER A 74 -7.41 -11.50 -9.50
CA SER A 74 -8.09 -10.28 -9.91
C SER A 74 -9.19 -9.99 -8.89
N ASP A 75 -9.26 -8.77 -8.41
CA ASP A 75 -10.44 -8.32 -7.68
C ASP A 75 -11.53 -7.82 -8.65
N GLU A 76 -12.70 -7.50 -8.10
CA GLU A 76 -13.85 -6.99 -8.89
C GLU A 76 -13.53 -5.68 -9.64
N ARG A 77 -12.45 -4.99 -9.28
CA ARG A 77 -11.97 -3.75 -9.90
C ARG A 77 -10.98 -4.03 -11.05
N GLY A 78 -10.69 -5.32 -11.32
CA GLY A 78 -9.72 -5.73 -12.34
C GLY A 78 -8.27 -5.49 -11.94
N SER A 79 -7.97 -5.27 -10.66
CA SER A 79 -6.60 -5.18 -10.18
C SER A 79 -6.00 -6.58 -10.03
N TRP A 80 -4.77 -6.72 -10.51
CA TRP A 80 -4.04 -7.98 -10.51
C TRP A 80 -2.93 -7.89 -9.49
N ASN A 81 -3.06 -8.60 -8.39
CA ASN A 81 -2.08 -8.59 -7.33
C ASN A 81 -1.68 -10.01 -6.91
N ILE A 82 -0.49 -10.13 -6.36
CA ILE A 82 0.10 -11.36 -5.89
C ILE A 82 0.47 -11.18 -4.43
N ASP A 83 -0.11 -11.99 -3.56
CA ASP A 83 0.28 -12.03 -2.15
C ASP A 83 1.67 -12.64 -2.02
N PHE A 84 2.54 -12.02 -1.23
CA PHE A 84 3.86 -12.58 -0.91
C PHE A 84 4.36 -12.12 0.46
N GLY A 85 5.12 -12.98 1.13
CA GLY A 85 5.63 -12.68 2.47
C GLY A 85 4.53 -12.22 3.42
N LYS A 86 4.70 -11.05 4.02
CA LYS A 86 3.70 -10.43 4.90
C LYS A 86 2.62 -9.65 4.14
N PHE A 87 2.80 -9.39 2.84
CA PHE A 87 1.89 -8.59 2.06
C PHE A 87 0.69 -9.38 1.55
N LYS A 88 -0.50 -8.85 1.82
CA LYS A 88 -1.79 -9.34 1.32
C LYS A 88 -2.47 -8.22 0.55
N PHE A 89 -2.87 -8.49 -0.68
CA PHE A 89 -3.51 -7.49 -1.54
C PHE A 89 -4.99 -7.81 -1.68
N ARG A 90 -5.81 -7.05 -0.99
CA ARG A 90 -7.27 -7.19 -1.00
C ARG A 90 -7.96 -5.93 -0.53
N GLN A 91 -9.25 -5.84 -0.79
CA GLN A 91 -10.07 -4.78 -0.20
C GLN A 91 -10.07 -4.87 1.32
N ILE A 92 -10.03 -3.71 1.97
CA ILE A 92 -10.15 -3.57 3.41
C ILE A 92 -11.61 -3.34 3.75
N ASN A 93 -12.17 -4.23 4.57
CA ASN A 93 -13.44 -4.05 5.24
C ASN A 93 -13.17 -3.64 6.69
N TRP A 94 -13.29 -2.34 6.99
CA TRP A 94 -12.96 -1.83 8.32
C TRP A 94 -13.71 -2.52 9.46
N GLN A 95 -14.99 -2.86 9.26
CA GLN A 95 -15.80 -3.47 10.32
C GLN A 95 -15.30 -4.87 10.72
N GLU A 96 -14.68 -5.56 9.81
CA GLU A 96 -14.08 -6.88 10.06
C GLU A 96 -12.59 -6.75 10.41
N ASP A 97 -11.84 -5.97 9.64
CA ASP A 97 -10.40 -5.89 9.72
C ASP A 97 -9.90 -5.19 11.00
N LYS A 98 -10.69 -4.29 11.58
CA LYS A 98 -10.36 -3.65 12.88
C LYS A 98 -10.21 -4.65 14.04
N LYS A 99 -10.64 -5.88 13.89
CA LYS A 99 -10.51 -6.96 14.89
C LYS A 99 -9.20 -7.72 14.76
N LEU A 100 -8.47 -7.53 13.67
CA LEU A 100 -7.18 -8.16 13.45
C LEU A 100 -6.16 -7.63 14.47
N LYS A 101 -5.18 -8.48 14.79
CA LYS A 101 -4.07 -8.13 15.67
C LYS A 101 -2.76 -8.19 14.89
N LYS A 102 -1.79 -7.42 15.35
CA LYS A 102 -0.45 -7.33 14.73
C LYS A 102 -0.51 -7.19 13.22
N THR A 103 -1.44 -6.34 12.76
CA THR A 103 -1.76 -6.13 11.36
C THR A 103 -1.60 -4.66 10.98
N ILE A 104 -1.04 -4.41 9.81
CA ILE A 104 -1.05 -3.09 9.19
C ILE A 104 -2.07 -3.10 8.05
N LEU A 105 -2.93 -2.10 8.03
CA LEU A 105 -3.87 -1.84 6.93
C LEU A 105 -3.39 -0.60 6.17
N TRP A 106 -3.24 -0.70 4.87
CA TRP A 106 -2.89 0.42 4.00
C TRP A 106 -3.94 0.58 2.89
N LYS A 107 -4.69 1.66 2.92
CA LYS A 107 -5.83 1.88 2.04
C LYS A 107 -5.71 3.14 1.18
N TYR A 108 -6.14 3.01 -0.09
CA TYR A 108 -6.32 4.07 -1.09
C TYR A 108 -7.76 4.04 -1.65
N PRO A 109 -8.53 5.11 -1.68
CA PRO A 109 -8.37 6.31 -0.86
C PRO A 109 -8.50 6.00 0.64
N ASP A 110 -8.42 7.02 1.48
CA ASP A 110 -8.40 6.89 2.93
C ASP A 110 -9.66 6.23 3.53
N LEU A 111 -9.48 5.67 4.71
CA LEU A 111 -10.56 5.23 5.59
C LEU A 111 -11.12 6.40 6.39
N ASN A 112 -12.30 6.24 6.95
CA ASN A 112 -12.87 7.22 7.86
C ASN A 112 -12.03 7.29 9.16
N VAL A 113 -11.28 8.37 9.30
CA VAL A 113 -10.39 8.62 10.44
C VAL A 113 -11.13 8.65 11.77
N ASP A 114 -12.37 9.16 11.79
CA ASP A 114 -13.14 9.26 13.03
C ASP A 114 -13.56 7.88 13.57
N GLU A 115 -13.76 6.92 12.69
CA GLU A 115 -13.98 5.53 13.12
C GLU A 115 -12.71 4.88 13.66
N ILE A 116 -11.56 5.20 13.08
CA ILE A 116 -10.27 4.68 13.54
C ILE A 116 -9.93 5.22 14.93
N LYS A 117 -10.16 6.50 15.16
CA LYS A 117 -9.92 7.15 16.48
C LYS A 117 -10.69 6.52 17.63
N LYS A 118 -11.82 5.88 17.35
CA LYS A 118 -12.61 5.16 18.35
C LYS A 118 -12.00 3.84 18.80
N GLN A 119 -10.98 3.35 18.11
CA GLN A 119 -10.30 2.08 18.41
C GLN A 119 -9.07 2.33 19.27
N SER A 120 -9.05 1.80 20.48
CA SER A 120 -7.95 1.98 21.43
C SER A 120 -6.64 1.30 21.01
N ASN A 121 -6.73 0.25 20.20
CA ASN A 121 -5.59 -0.51 19.69
C ASN A 121 -5.11 -0.08 18.30
N ALA A 122 -5.68 0.98 17.74
CA ALA A 122 -5.32 1.45 16.41
C ALA A 122 -4.54 2.78 16.47
N LYS A 123 -3.48 2.86 15.66
CA LYS A 123 -2.79 4.11 15.33
C LYS A 123 -2.84 4.31 13.84
N TYR A 124 -2.86 5.55 13.38
CA TYR A 124 -2.92 5.82 11.95
C TYR A 124 -1.92 6.88 11.51
N PHE A 125 -1.52 6.79 10.24
CA PHE A 125 -0.63 7.71 9.55
C PHE A 125 -1.27 8.05 8.21
N LEU A 126 -1.32 9.33 7.87
CA LEU A 126 -1.81 9.81 6.58
C LEU A 126 -0.62 10.06 5.67
N THR A 127 -0.64 9.49 4.48
CA THR A 127 0.30 9.86 3.42
C THR A 127 -0.27 10.98 2.59
N LYS A 128 0.58 11.85 2.09
CA LYS A 128 0.16 13.01 1.31
C LYS A 128 0.64 12.90 -0.12
N HIS A 129 -0.16 13.44 -1.03
CA HIS A 129 0.28 13.61 -2.39
C HIS A 129 1.36 14.71 -2.45
N PRO A 130 2.49 14.47 -3.13
CA PRO A 130 3.64 15.39 -3.07
C PRO A 130 3.35 16.80 -3.63
N ILE A 131 2.40 16.93 -4.56
CA ILE A 131 2.12 18.21 -5.22
C ILE A 131 1.02 19.01 -4.51
N ASN A 132 -0.14 18.39 -4.31
CA ASN A 132 -1.32 19.08 -3.80
C ASN A 132 -1.55 18.90 -2.30
N LEU A 133 -0.70 18.14 -1.64
CA LEU A 133 -0.72 17.83 -0.21
C LEU A 133 -2.03 17.22 0.29
N TRP A 134 -2.87 16.71 -0.60
CA TRP A 134 -4.08 15.97 -0.21
C TRP A 134 -3.70 14.62 0.36
N ASN A 135 -4.51 14.13 1.27
CA ASN A 135 -4.33 12.78 1.80
C ASN A 135 -4.50 11.79 0.65
N SER A 136 -3.47 11.03 0.34
CA SER A 136 -3.49 10.05 -0.74
C SER A 136 -3.86 8.66 -0.24
N SER A 137 -3.46 8.35 0.99
CA SER A 137 -3.81 7.07 1.62
C SER A 137 -3.70 7.15 3.13
N ILE A 138 -4.18 6.12 3.80
CA ILE A 138 -4.06 5.94 5.24
C ILE A 138 -3.40 4.60 5.55
N ILE A 139 -2.48 4.62 6.49
CA ILE A 139 -1.86 3.44 7.08
C ILE A 139 -2.37 3.34 8.51
N VAL A 140 -2.94 2.20 8.87
CA VAL A 140 -3.42 1.92 10.22
C VAL A 140 -2.67 0.73 10.79
N THR A 141 -2.10 0.88 11.97
CA THR A 141 -1.51 -0.23 12.74
C THR A 141 -2.50 -0.71 13.79
N LEU A 142 -2.69 -2.01 13.85
CA LEU A 142 -3.56 -2.70 14.82
C LEU A 142 -2.69 -3.57 15.74
N ASP A 143 -2.61 -3.21 17.00
CA ASP A 143 -1.85 -3.91 18.03
C ASP A 143 -2.62 -5.09 18.65
#